data_5fa00a75ba67713770910d83984e3fc4
#
_entry.id   5fa00a75ba67713770910d83984e3fc4
#
_cell.length_a   1.000
_cell.length_b   1.000
_cell.length_c   1.000
_cell.angle_alpha   90.00
_cell.angle_beta   90.00
_cell.angle_gamma   90.00
#
_symmetry.space_group_name_H-M   'P 1'
#
loop_
_entity.id
_entity.type
_entity.pdbx_description
1 polymer ?
#
loop_
_entity_poly.entity_id
_entity_poly.type
_entity_poly.pdbx_seq_one_letter_code
_entity_poly.pdbx_strand_id
1 'polypeptide(L)'
;MSLLRDKMNRLRGNIREEENQPGAVVPATEEKVAQLPEDDEEWLSPVWETFDVKLVTNEIGSFLLRKIIYPSDFRHGHHALVELHEAAPALSAFHPDSLTSAEQIMFLDLETTGLGVGAGNVPFMVGIGYLSKDQFVIEQALIRHPAEERAMLHYLMGKLNDYTFLSTYNGKTFDWPLVQNRFIMNGLGQKMWEPQHLDFLHPARSIWRNTLVSCKLSHVEEERLGIHREDDVPGSLAPQLYFQFLANGDPAPLEGVFRHNEIDMLSLACLAIRFGHLLNGTIKLYIPLPDEPEEMVRTGLWLERMGKMELPDHLFDMAMKEENSKPSTLVMLAARDKKAGNWDRAVLLWQKAIIHSSNHFGSAAHEASIELAMYYEHKIKDFESALGYANAAFEHALNHSQIIRPDAKKRAELDALRNRIARLRRKSTKHVH
;
A
#
# COMPACT_ATOMS: atom_id res chain seq x y z
N MET A 1 27.12 13.56 15.88
CA MET A 1 28.17 12.54 15.55
C MET A 1 28.76 11.82 16.76
N SER A 2 28.43 12.20 18.01
CA SER A 2 28.99 11.55 19.23
C SER A 2 28.21 10.27 19.64
N LEU A 3 26.91 10.23 19.48
CA LEU A 3 26.04 9.12 19.93
C LEU A 3 26.22 7.77 19.20
N LEU A 4 26.68 7.81 17.95
CA LEU A 4 26.97 6.61 17.16
C LEU A 4 28.31 5.98 17.52
N ARG A 5 29.28 6.81 17.94
CA ARG A 5 30.62 6.37 18.36
C ARG A 5 30.57 5.68 19.72
N ASP A 6 29.74 6.18 20.63
CA ASP A 6 29.55 5.59 21.97
C ASP A 6 28.83 4.25 21.94
N LYS A 7 27.91 4.06 20.97
CA LYS A 7 27.21 2.79 20.77
C LYS A 7 28.10 1.71 20.15
N MET A 8 29.05 2.08 19.28
CA MET A 8 30.03 1.17 18.71
C MET A 8 31.10 0.74 19.73
N ASN A 9 31.49 1.61 20.67
CA ASN A 9 32.46 1.26 21.71
C ASN A 9 31.88 0.33 22.79
N ARG A 10 30.57 0.36 23.06
CA ARG A 10 29.92 -0.60 23.96
C ARG A 10 29.79 -2.01 23.36
N LEU A 11 29.76 -2.15 22.04
CA LEU A 11 29.76 -3.46 21.36
C LEU A 11 31.16 -4.10 21.23
N ARG A 12 32.23 -3.32 21.39
CA ARG A 12 33.62 -3.83 21.37
C ARG A 12 34.17 -4.25 22.74
N GLY A 13 33.46 -3.98 23.83
CA GLY A 13 33.94 -4.17 25.21
C GLY A 13 33.68 -5.53 25.84
N ASN A 14 33.09 -6.51 25.15
CA ASN A 14 32.76 -7.82 25.74
C ASN A 14 33.47 -9.02 25.11
N ILE A 15 34.68 -8.85 24.62
CA ILE A 15 35.55 -10.00 24.30
C ILE A 15 36.63 -10.00 25.37
N ARG A 16 36.43 -10.75 26.44
CA ARG A 16 37.50 -11.17 27.38
C ARG A 16 38.13 -12.42 26.81
N GLU A 17 39.41 -12.32 26.63
CA GLU A 17 40.34 -13.42 26.38
C GLU A 17 40.24 -14.43 27.53
N GLU A 18 39.90 -15.69 27.24
CA GLU A 18 40.20 -16.83 28.12
C GLU A 18 41.34 -17.62 27.51
N GLU A 19 42.41 -17.76 28.31
CA GLU A 19 43.65 -18.37 27.98
C GLU A 19 43.54 -19.89 27.72
N ASN A 20 44.36 -20.35 26.80
CA ASN A 20 44.66 -21.72 26.44
C ASN A 20 44.98 -22.62 27.61
N GLN A 21 44.34 -23.78 27.72
CA GLN A 21 44.93 -25.02 28.23
C GLN A 21 44.66 -26.17 27.25
N PRO A 22 45.67 -27.01 26.93
CA PRO A 22 45.53 -28.13 26.00
C PRO A 22 45.04 -29.39 26.72
N GLY A 23 43.95 -29.98 26.30
CA GLY A 23 43.55 -31.26 26.89
C GLY A 23 42.35 -31.91 26.25
N ALA A 24 42.58 -33.06 25.65
CA ALA A 24 41.64 -34.12 25.24
C ALA A 24 40.94 -33.97 23.89
N VAL A 25 41.53 -34.63 22.93
CA VAL A 25 40.88 -35.05 21.65
C VAL A 25 39.70 -35.97 21.98
N VAL A 26 38.50 -35.49 21.76
CA VAL A 26 37.28 -36.33 21.69
C VAL A 26 37.09 -36.67 20.22
N PRO A 27 36.92 -37.94 19.83
CA PRO A 27 36.74 -38.31 18.43
C PRO A 27 35.39 -37.72 17.91
N ALA A 28 35.49 -37.09 16.73
CA ALA A 28 34.34 -36.61 15.99
C ALA A 28 33.38 -37.79 15.74
N THR A 29 32.21 -37.76 16.36
CA THR A 29 31.07 -38.54 15.94
C THR A 29 30.69 -38.04 14.56
N GLU A 30 30.89 -38.84 13.54
CA GLU A 30 30.32 -38.67 12.22
C GLU A 30 28.80 -38.56 12.38
N GLU A 31 28.27 -37.34 12.32
CA GLU A 31 26.85 -37.15 12.05
C GLU A 31 26.58 -37.83 10.71
N LYS A 32 25.89 -38.96 10.77
CA LYS A 32 25.31 -39.57 9.59
C LYS A 32 24.41 -38.55 8.94
N VAL A 33 24.91 -37.91 7.88
CA VAL A 33 24.09 -37.31 6.86
C VAL A 33 23.16 -38.43 6.41
N ALA A 34 21.89 -38.29 6.72
CA ALA A 34 20.85 -39.22 6.23
C ALA A 34 20.96 -39.18 4.69
N GLN A 35 21.47 -40.28 4.11
CA GLN A 35 21.42 -40.52 2.69
C GLN A 35 19.93 -40.59 2.33
N LEU A 36 19.48 -39.63 1.53
CA LEU A 36 18.17 -39.69 0.87
C LEU A 36 18.15 -41.00 0.04
N PRO A 37 17.06 -41.76 0.05
CA PRO A 37 16.95 -42.94 -0.79
C PRO A 37 17.03 -42.58 -2.26
N GLU A 38 17.96 -43.14 -2.99
CA GLU A 38 17.99 -43.21 -4.45
C GLU A 38 16.95 -44.23 -4.88
N ASP A 39 15.93 -43.83 -5.63
CA ASP A 39 14.80 -44.56 -6.18
C ASP A 39 13.50 -44.38 -5.36
N ASP A 40 12.86 -43.23 -5.55
CA ASP A 40 11.48 -43.09 -5.17
C ASP A 40 10.70 -42.25 -6.21
N GLU A 41 9.66 -42.84 -6.77
CA GLU A 41 8.46 -42.08 -7.06
C GLU A 41 8.14 -41.30 -5.78
N GLU A 42 8.44 -40.03 -5.75
CA GLU A 42 8.42 -39.17 -4.55
C GLU A 42 6.99 -39.14 -4.02
N TRP A 43 6.71 -40.04 -3.04
CA TRP A 43 5.39 -40.24 -2.49
C TRP A 43 4.98 -39.02 -1.68
N LEU A 44 4.01 -38.26 -2.18
CA LEU A 44 3.40 -37.20 -1.44
C LEU A 44 2.51 -37.75 -0.34
N SER A 45 2.58 -37.18 0.86
CA SER A 45 1.63 -37.45 1.92
C SER A 45 0.20 -37.30 1.39
N PRO A 46 -0.75 -38.21 1.68
CA PRO A 46 -2.14 -38.08 1.25
C PRO A 46 -2.82 -36.77 1.64
N VAL A 47 -2.32 -36.09 2.64
CA VAL A 47 -2.83 -34.78 3.07
C VAL A 47 -2.67 -33.72 1.96
N TRP A 48 -1.61 -33.77 1.15
CA TRP A 48 -1.45 -32.85 0.02
C TRP A 48 -2.53 -33.00 -1.05
N GLU A 49 -3.02 -34.25 -1.24
CA GLU A 49 -4.13 -34.55 -2.16
C GLU A 49 -5.44 -33.87 -1.70
N THR A 50 -5.65 -33.78 -0.38
CA THR A 50 -6.84 -33.09 0.18
C THR A 50 -6.84 -31.59 -0.09
N PHE A 51 -5.68 -31.00 -0.38
CA PHE A 51 -5.51 -29.57 -0.73
C PHE A 51 -5.44 -29.34 -2.24
N ASP A 52 -5.62 -30.38 -3.08
CA ASP A 52 -5.38 -30.34 -4.53
C ASP A 52 -3.94 -29.91 -4.91
N VAL A 53 -2.98 -30.19 -4.04
CA VAL A 53 -1.56 -29.90 -4.25
C VAL A 53 -0.90 -31.08 -4.95
N LYS A 54 -0.12 -30.77 -6.00
CA LYS A 54 0.60 -31.77 -6.80
C LYS A 54 2.10 -31.47 -6.80
N LEU A 55 2.91 -32.51 -6.89
CA LEU A 55 4.32 -32.38 -7.18
C LEU A 55 4.51 -32.05 -8.67
N VAL A 56 5.21 -30.97 -8.95
CA VAL A 56 5.58 -30.56 -10.31
C VAL A 56 7.08 -30.61 -10.43
N THR A 57 7.55 -31.28 -11.50
CA THR A 57 8.98 -31.38 -11.82
C THR A 57 9.26 -30.64 -13.12
N ASN A 58 10.31 -29.84 -13.10
CA ASN A 58 10.87 -29.19 -14.30
C ASN A 58 12.35 -29.60 -14.47
N GLU A 59 13.05 -29.04 -15.43
CA GLU A 59 14.46 -29.34 -15.72
C GLU A 59 15.44 -28.97 -14.59
N ILE A 60 15.00 -28.18 -13.60
CA ILE A 60 15.80 -27.72 -12.46
C ILE A 60 15.59 -28.62 -11.22
N GLY A 61 14.36 -29.12 -11.03
CA GLY A 61 13.97 -29.91 -9.86
C GLY A 61 12.46 -29.91 -9.67
N SER A 62 12.03 -30.26 -8.46
CA SER A 62 10.60 -30.39 -8.11
C SER A 62 10.17 -29.33 -7.10
N PHE A 63 8.89 -29.03 -7.07
CA PHE A 63 8.22 -28.18 -6.09
C PHE A 63 6.72 -28.52 -6.06
N LEU A 64 6.01 -28.03 -5.04
CA LEU A 64 4.58 -28.25 -4.93
C LEU A 64 3.79 -27.15 -5.64
N LEU A 65 2.70 -27.55 -6.32
CA LEU A 65 1.81 -26.61 -7.02
C LEU A 65 0.35 -26.97 -6.75
N ARG A 66 -0.40 -25.96 -6.27
CA ARG A 66 -1.86 -25.99 -6.23
C ARG A 66 -2.40 -25.09 -7.33
N LYS A 67 -3.39 -25.56 -8.07
CA LYS A 67 -4.04 -24.80 -9.13
C LYS A 67 -5.53 -24.76 -8.94
N ILE A 68 -6.09 -23.56 -8.82
CA ILE A 68 -7.51 -23.29 -8.65
C ILE A 68 -8.02 -22.54 -9.87
N ILE A 69 -9.23 -22.86 -10.31
CA ILE A 69 -9.86 -22.25 -11.48
C ILE A 69 -11.23 -21.72 -11.06
N TYR A 70 -11.42 -20.43 -11.22
CA TYR A 70 -12.70 -19.76 -11.00
C TYR A 70 -13.35 -19.41 -12.33
N PRO A 71 -14.66 -19.66 -12.51
CA PRO A 71 -15.37 -19.17 -13.68
C PRO A 71 -15.42 -17.63 -13.65
N SER A 72 -15.52 -16.99 -14.80
CA SER A 72 -15.49 -15.52 -14.90
C SER A 72 -16.65 -14.84 -14.18
N ASP A 73 -17.77 -15.50 -14.01
CA ASP A 73 -18.94 -15.00 -13.28
C ASP A 73 -18.83 -15.19 -11.75
N PHE A 74 -17.76 -15.82 -11.27
CA PHE A 74 -17.52 -15.96 -9.84
C PHE A 74 -17.47 -14.61 -9.17
N ARG A 75 -18.25 -14.45 -8.08
CA ARG A 75 -18.27 -13.24 -7.28
C ARG A 75 -17.42 -13.38 -6.03
N HIS A 76 -16.55 -12.38 -5.85
CA HIS A 76 -15.78 -12.20 -4.62
C HIS A 76 -16.14 -10.83 -4.02
N GLY A 77 -16.86 -10.85 -2.92
CA GLY A 77 -17.45 -9.62 -2.37
C GLY A 77 -18.38 -8.91 -3.36
N HIS A 78 -18.14 -7.63 -3.60
CA HIS A 78 -19.01 -6.80 -4.46
C HIS A 78 -18.82 -7.04 -5.96
N HIS A 79 -17.68 -7.63 -6.39
CA HIS A 79 -17.31 -7.73 -7.80
C HIS A 79 -17.39 -9.15 -8.34
N ALA A 80 -17.75 -9.28 -9.61
CA ALA A 80 -17.58 -10.49 -10.38
C ALA A 80 -16.29 -10.40 -11.20
N LEU A 81 -15.54 -11.49 -11.31
CA LEU A 81 -14.22 -11.49 -11.98
C LEU A 81 -14.31 -11.08 -13.46
N VAL A 82 -15.46 -11.31 -14.12
CA VAL A 82 -15.72 -10.87 -15.51
C VAL A 82 -15.62 -9.35 -15.67
N GLU A 83 -15.88 -8.58 -14.61
CA GLU A 83 -15.77 -7.11 -14.64
C GLU A 83 -14.34 -6.65 -14.92
N LEU A 84 -13.34 -7.53 -14.76
CA LEU A 84 -11.94 -7.21 -15.03
C LEU A 84 -11.72 -6.84 -16.51
N HIS A 85 -12.45 -7.43 -17.45
CA HIS A 85 -12.38 -7.09 -18.88
C HIS A 85 -12.78 -5.64 -19.15
N GLU A 86 -13.81 -5.15 -18.46
CA GLU A 86 -14.27 -3.76 -18.59
C GLU A 86 -13.40 -2.77 -17.81
N ALA A 87 -12.91 -3.19 -16.67
CA ALA A 87 -12.15 -2.33 -15.75
C ALA A 87 -10.67 -2.17 -16.16
N ALA A 88 -10.01 -3.24 -16.64
CA ALA A 88 -8.58 -3.26 -16.91
C ALA A 88 -8.08 -2.18 -17.88
N PRO A 89 -8.78 -1.85 -18.99
CA PRO A 89 -8.30 -0.80 -19.91
C PRO A 89 -8.10 0.55 -19.23
N ALA A 90 -8.90 0.89 -18.22
CA ALA A 90 -8.76 2.14 -17.50
C ALA A 90 -7.51 2.19 -16.59
N LEU A 91 -6.97 1.04 -16.18
CA LEU A 91 -5.74 0.94 -15.41
C LEU A 91 -4.51 1.42 -16.19
N SER A 92 -4.61 1.60 -17.51
CA SER A 92 -3.59 2.30 -18.31
C SER A 92 -3.26 3.70 -17.77
N ALA A 93 -4.14 4.30 -16.97
CA ALA A 93 -3.84 5.56 -16.27
C ALA A 93 -2.65 5.47 -15.30
N PHE A 94 -2.27 4.28 -14.84
CA PHE A 94 -1.02 4.06 -14.08
C PHE A 94 0.24 4.14 -14.95
N HIS A 95 0.11 3.80 -16.24
CA HIS A 95 1.17 3.75 -17.23
C HIS A 95 0.64 4.28 -18.58
N PRO A 96 0.56 5.62 -18.77
CA PRO A 96 -0.14 6.22 -19.91
C PRO A 96 0.39 5.82 -21.30
N ASP A 97 1.64 5.35 -21.37
CA ASP A 97 2.28 4.92 -22.61
C ASP A 97 1.96 3.45 -22.98
N SER A 98 1.17 2.76 -22.17
CA SER A 98 0.85 1.34 -22.34
C SER A 98 -0.65 1.10 -22.27
N LEU A 99 -1.17 0.26 -23.17
CA LEU A 99 -2.55 -0.22 -23.09
C LEU A 99 -2.61 -1.43 -22.18
N THR A 100 -3.57 -1.44 -21.26
CA THR A 100 -3.78 -2.53 -20.33
C THR A 100 -5.00 -3.34 -20.75
N SER A 101 -4.87 -4.67 -20.85
CA SER A 101 -5.99 -5.61 -20.94
C SER A 101 -5.95 -6.57 -19.76
N ALA A 102 -7.07 -7.20 -19.46
CA ALA A 102 -7.19 -8.12 -18.34
C ALA A 102 -6.21 -9.31 -18.44
N GLU A 103 -5.99 -9.81 -19.65
CA GLU A 103 -5.11 -10.94 -19.95
C GLU A 103 -3.61 -10.62 -19.80
N GLN A 104 -3.26 -9.33 -19.76
CA GLN A 104 -1.88 -8.88 -19.62
C GLN A 104 -1.49 -8.62 -18.16
N ILE A 105 -2.41 -8.83 -17.23
CA ILE A 105 -2.19 -8.58 -15.78
C ILE A 105 -1.89 -9.90 -15.09
N MET A 106 -0.72 -9.98 -14.46
CA MET A 106 -0.38 -11.00 -13.47
C MET A 106 -0.58 -10.41 -12.08
N PHE A 107 -1.35 -11.09 -11.24
CA PHE A 107 -1.49 -10.80 -9.81
C PHE A 107 -0.43 -11.61 -9.06
N LEU A 108 0.21 -11.01 -8.04
CA LEU A 108 1.27 -11.66 -7.27
C LEU A 108 1.15 -11.31 -5.79
N ASP A 109 1.30 -12.33 -4.96
CA ASP A 109 1.49 -12.22 -3.52
C ASP A 109 2.42 -13.33 -3.01
N LEU A 110 3.19 -13.07 -1.95
CA LEU A 110 4.20 -13.97 -1.43
C LEU A 110 3.96 -14.30 0.03
N GLU A 111 4.11 -15.59 0.38
CA GLU A 111 4.34 -15.99 1.76
C GLU A 111 5.84 -16.22 1.99
N THR A 112 6.40 -15.55 2.99
CA THR A 112 7.85 -15.48 3.18
C THR A 112 8.27 -15.90 4.58
N THR A 113 9.51 -16.35 4.74
CA THR A 113 10.05 -16.78 6.03
C THR A 113 10.33 -15.65 7.03
N GLY A 114 10.14 -14.39 6.61
CA GLY A 114 10.35 -13.19 7.46
C GLY A 114 9.79 -11.92 6.82
N LEU A 115 9.80 -10.81 7.56
CA LEU A 115 9.15 -9.55 7.18
C LEU A 115 10.04 -8.56 6.42
N GLY A 116 11.22 -8.95 5.97
CA GLY A 116 12.18 -8.05 5.33
C GLY A 116 12.56 -8.45 3.91
N VAL A 117 13.06 -7.51 3.11
CA VAL A 117 13.64 -7.77 1.76
C VAL A 117 15.10 -8.23 1.82
N GLY A 118 15.61 -8.61 3.00
CA GLY A 118 17.00 -9.08 3.19
C GLY A 118 17.25 -10.45 2.56
N ALA A 119 18.52 -10.73 2.24
CA ALA A 119 18.95 -11.97 1.58
C ALA A 119 18.59 -13.27 2.33
N GLY A 120 18.31 -13.20 3.63
CA GLY A 120 17.87 -14.33 4.45
C GLY A 120 16.36 -14.60 4.39
N ASN A 121 15.58 -13.74 3.75
CA ASN A 121 14.14 -13.95 3.58
C ASN A 121 13.90 -14.77 2.31
N VAL A 122 13.13 -15.86 2.44
CA VAL A 122 12.83 -16.79 1.36
C VAL A 122 11.32 -16.81 1.13
N PRO A 123 10.84 -16.60 -0.10
CA PRO A 123 9.45 -16.87 -0.43
C PRO A 123 9.24 -18.40 -0.43
N PHE A 124 8.57 -18.91 0.59
CA PHE A 124 8.28 -20.33 0.64
C PHE A 124 7.01 -20.70 -0.14
N MET A 125 6.14 -19.70 -0.38
CA MET A 125 5.00 -19.82 -1.28
C MET A 125 4.94 -18.59 -2.18
N VAL A 126 4.68 -18.81 -3.46
CA VAL A 126 4.41 -17.79 -4.46
C VAL A 126 3.01 -18.01 -5.02
N GLY A 127 2.10 -17.10 -4.72
CA GLY A 127 0.78 -17.04 -5.33
C GLY A 127 0.80 -16.18 -6.58
N ILE A 128 0.31 -16.69 -7.69
CA ILE A 128 0.03 -15.94 -8.91
C ILE A 128 -1.41 -16.14 -9.34
N GLY A 129 -2.03 -15.04 -9.78
CA GLY A 129 -3.37 -15.03 -10.35
C GLY A 129 -3.36 -14.41 -11.74
N TYR A 130 -4.17 -14.90 -12.65
CA TYR A 130 -4.26 -14.36 -14.01
C TYR A 130 -5.56 -14.78 -14.69
N LEU A 131 -5.98 -13.97 -15.67
CA LEU A 131 -7.11 -14.32 -16.52
C LEU A 131 -6.64 -15.16 -17.71
N SER A 132 -7.27 -16.30 -17.94
CA SER A 132 -7.01 -17.18 -19.07
C SER A 132 -8.33 -17.55 -19.74
N LYS A 133 -8.55 -17.05 -20.94
CA LYS A 133 -9.86 -17.15 -21.63
C LYS A 133 -10.95 -16.53 -20.73
N ASP A 134 -12.00 -17.31 -20.40
CA ASP A 134 -13.10 -16.87 -19.56
C ASP A 134 -12.99 -17.42 -18.12
N GLN A 135 -11.75 -17.61 -17.63
CA GLN A 135 -11.50 -18.17 -16.29
C GLN A 135 -10.41 -17.41 -15.59
N PHE A 136 -10.57 -17.20 -14.30
CA PHE A 136 -9.50 -16.68 -13.44
C PHE A 136 -8.76 -17.86 -12.80
N VAL A 137 -7.47 -17.93 -13.05
CA VAL A 137 -6.62 -19.04 -12.60
C VAL A 137 -5.74 -18.54 -11.46
N ILE A 138 -5.70 -19.25 -10.37
CA ILE A 138 -4.76 -19.07 -9.27
C ILE A 138 -3.81 -20.26 -9.24
N GLU A 139 -2.53 -20.00 -9.21
CA GLU A 139 -1.48 -20.99 -9.02
C GLU A 139 -0.66 -20.62 -7.80
N GLN A 140 -0.50 -21.56 -6.86
CA GLN A 140 0.22 -21.40 -5.61
C GLN A 140 1.36 -22.40 -5.61
N ALA A 141 2.58 -21.91 -5.85
CA ALA A 141 3.79 -22.70 -5.83
C ALA A 141 4.43 -22.66 -4.44
N LEU A 142 4.69 -23.82 -3.83
CA LEU A 142 5.26 -23.96 -2.49
C LEU A 142 6.50 -24.84 -2.52
N ILE A 143 7.51 -24.47 -1.72
CA ILE A 143 8.71 -25.29 -1.52
C ILE A 143 8.62 -26.06 -0.20
N ARG A 144 8.94 -27.37 -0.24
CA ARG A 144 9.01 -28.23 0.97
C ARG A 144 10.33 -28.02 1.74
N HIS A 145 11.35 -27.56 1.04
CA HIS A 145 12.67 -27.22 1.61
C HIS A 145 13.41 -26.23 0.69
N PRO A 146 14.41 -25.51 1.19
CA PRO A 146 15.06 -24.45 0.42
C PRO A 146 15.71 -24.87 -0.90
N ALA A 147 16.08 -26.15 -1.09
CA ALA A 147 16.67 -26.62 -2.35
C ALA A 147 15.68 -26.62 -3.52
N GLU A 148 14.38 -26.62 -3.26
CA GLU A 148 13.31 -26.55 -4.29
C GLU A 148 13.08 -25.12 -4.80
N GLU A 149 13.62 -24.10 -4.11
CA GLU A 149 13.39 -22.71 -4.47
C GLU A 149 13.77 -22.40 -5.92
N ARG A 150 14.91 -22.91 -6.38
CA ARG A 150 15.37 -22.66 -7.74
C ARG A 150 14.41 -23.21 -8.80
N ALA A 151 13.81 -24.38 -8.56
CA ALA A 151 12.82 -24.99 -9.46
C ALA A 151 11.52 -24.16 -9.48
N MET A 152 11.02 -23.74 -8.32
CA MET A 152 9.85 -22.89 -8.19
C MET A 152 10.07 -21.52 -8.88
N LEU A 153 11.21 -20.88 -8.66
CA LEU A 153 11.54 -19.60 -9.29
C LEU A 153 11.69 -19.73 -10.81
N HIS A 154 12.26 -20.82 -11.31
CA HIS A 154 12.34 -21.07 -12.74
C HIS A 154 10.94 -21.20 -13.38
N TYR A 155 10.03 -21.89 -12.70
CA TYR A 155 8.63 -21.95 -13.11
C TYR A 155 7.97 -20.57 -13.14
N LEU A 156 8.14 -19.77 -12.07
CA LEU A 156 7.63 -18.40 -12.01
C LEU A 156 8.17 -17.54 -13.15
N MET A 157 9.48 -17.60 -13.42
CA MET A 157 10.11 -16.82 -14.50
C MET A 157 9.51 -17.17 -15.86
N GLY A 158 9.23 -18.44 -16.13
CA GLY A 158 8.55 -18.86 -17.36
C GLY A 158 7.17 -18.24 -17.52
N LYS A 159 6.40 -18.17 -16.41
CA LYS A 159 5.06 -17.57 -16.41
C LYS A 159 5.09 -16.05 -16.59
N LEU A 160 6.00 -15.35 -15.91
CA LEU A 160 6.05 -13.89 -15.92
C LEU A 160 6.25 -13.29 -17.31
N ASN A 161 6.98 -13.96 -18.18
CA ASN A 161 7.29 -13.46 -19.53
C ASN A 161 6.06 -13.28 -20.45
N ASP A 162 4.94 -13.91 -20.11
CA ASP A 162 3.69 -13.82 -20.89
C ASP A 162 2.86 -12.57 -20.54
N TYR A 163 3.28 -11.80 -19.52
CA TYR A 163 2.52 -10.67 -18.98
C TYR A 163 3.31 -9.36 -19.08
N THR A 164 2.58 -8.24 -19.11
CA THR A 164 3.16 -6.89 -19.13
C THR A 164 3.04 -6.20 -17.77
N PHE A 165 1.94 -6.45 -17.07
CA PHE A 165 1.60 -5.78 -15.82
C PHE A 165 1.69 -6.73 -14.64
N LEU A 166 2.21 -6.21 -13.53
CA LEU A 166 2.25 -6.90 -12.24
C LEU A 166 1.36 -6.17 -11.24
N SER A 167 0.27 -6.82 -10.84
CA SER A 167 -0.66 -6.31 -9.84
C SER A 167 -0.32 -6.85 -8.46
N THR A 168 -0.17 -5.96 -7.48
CA THR A 168 0.21 -6.28 -6.11
C THR A 168 -0.43 -5.35 -5.09
N TYR A 169 -0.31 -5.69 -3.81
CA TYR A 169 -0.62 -4.80 -2.70
C TYR A 169 0.63 -4.54 -1.87
N ASN A 170 1.33 -3.42 -2.09
CA ASN A 170 2.66 -3.08 -1.56
C ASN A 170 3.84 -3.86 -2.19
N GLY A 171 3.56 -4.70 -3.17
CA GLY A 171 4.56 -5.59 -3.75
C GLY A 171 5.63 -4.87 -4.57
N LYS A 172 5.36 -3.67 -5.09
CA LYS A 172 6.37 -2.86 -5.77
C LYS A 172 7.59 -2.58 -4.90
N THR A 173 7.39 -2.44 -3.59
CA THR A 173 8.46 -2.12 -2.63
C THR A 173 8.87 -3.30 -1.77
N PHE A 174 8.14 -4.41 -1.80
CA PHE A 174 8.36 -5.58 -0.96
C PHE A 174 8.51 -6.88 -1.77
N ASP A 175 7.44 -7.39 -2.37
CA ASP A 175 7.42 -8.72 -3.01
C ASP A 175 8.31 -8.77 -4.24
N TRP A 176 8.18 -7.80 -5.13
CA TRP A 176 8.92 -7.81 -6.37
C TRP A 176 10.45 -7.65 -6.18
N PRO A 177 10.95 -6.73 -5.35
CA PRO A 177 12.38 -6.68 -5.02
C PRO A 177 12.89 -7.97 -4.37
N LEU A 178 12.08 -8.66 -3.57
CA LEU A 178 12.45 -9.94 -3.01
C LEU A 178 12.59 -11.01 -4.10
N VAL A 179 11.60 -11.16 -4.99
CA VAL A 179 11.64 -12.08 -6.12
C VAL A 179 12.86 -11.82 -7.00
N GLN A 180 13.14 -10.56 -7.33
CA GLN A 180 14.33 -10.18 -8.13
C GLN A 180 15.63 -10.61 -7.44
N ASN A 181 15.76 -10.35 -6.15
CA ASN A 181 16.94 -10.78 -5.37
C ASN A 181 17.07 -12.30 -5.38
N ARG A 182 15.95 -13.05 -5.23
CA ARG A 182 15.98 -14.51 -5.25
C ARG A 182 16.33 -15.06 -6.63
N PHE A 183 15.86 -14.46 -7.72
CA PHE A 183 16.31 -14.81 -9.08
C PHE A 183 17.82 -14.66 -9.22
N ILE A 184 18.42 -13.54 -8.76
CA ILE A 184 19.86 -13.30 -8.82
C ILE A 184 20.61 -14.36 -8.00
N MET A 185 20.19 -14.60 -6.76
CA MET A 185 20.85 -15.55 -5.86
C MET A 185 20.80 -17.01 -6.36
N ASN A 186 19.74 -17.36 -7.09
CA ASN A 186 19.57 -18.68 -7.70
C ASN A 186 20.16 -18.80 -9.11
N GLY A 187 20.88 -17.78 -9.59
CA GLY A 187 21.51 -17.79 -10.91
C GLY A 187 20.52 -17.66 -12.09
N LEU A 188 19.32 -17.13 -11.85
CA LEU A 188 18.27 -16.92 -12.83
C LEU A 188 18.19 -15.47 -13.32
N GLY A 189 19.10 -14.59 -12.89
CA GLY A 189 19.04 -13.15 -13.11
C GLY A 189 19.50 -12.63 -14.49
N GLN A 190 19.78 -13.48 -15.49
CA GLN A 190 20.37 -13.03 -16.77
C GLN A 190 19.40 -12.26 -17.69
N LYS A 191 18.09 -12.50 -17.57
CA LYS A 191 17.03 -11.76 -18.29
C LYS A 191 15.84 -11.61 -17.33
N MET A 192 15.90 -10.62 -16.48
CA MET A 192 14.79 -10.35 -15.58
C MET A 192 13.67 -9.62 -16.34
N TRP A 193 12.46 -10.08 -16.14
CA TRP A 193 11.26 -9.39 -16.57
C TRP A 193 11.11 -8.09 -15.77
N GLU A 194 10.81 -6.99 -16.45
CA GLU A 194 10.55 -5.68 -15.85
C GLU A 194 9.07 -5.33 -16.02
N PRO A 195 8.23 -5.58 -15.01
CA PRO A 195 6.81 -5.33 -15.10
C PRO A 195 6.46 -3.86 -14.99
N GLN A 196 5.35 -3.49 -15.59
CA GLN A 196 4.63 -2.27 -15.28
C GLN A 196 3.76 -2.52 -14.04
N HIS A 197 4.10 -1.86 -12.92
CA HIS A 197 3.45 -2.14 -11.63
C HIS A 197 2.07 -1.48 -11.49
N LEU A 198 1.09 -2.29 -11.10
CA LEU A 198 -0.23 -1.87 -10.62
C LEU A 198 -0.29 -2.14 -9.12
N ASP A 199 0.40 -1.31 -8.31
CA ASP A 199 0.42 -1.46 -6.85
C ASP A 199 -0.72 -0.67 -6.21
N PHE A 200 -1.69 -1.39 -5.63
CA PHE A 200 -2.92 -0.80 -5.13
C PHE A 200 -2.84 -0.25 -3.71
N LEU A 201 -1.77 -0.43 -2.96
CA LEU A 201 -1.61 0.19 -1.64
C LEU A 201 -1.55 1.72 -1.75
N HIS A 202 -0.86 2.27 -2.76
CA HIS A 202 -0.72 3.71 -2.92
C HIS A 202 -2.04 4.42 -3.22
N PRO A 203 -2.88 3.97 -4.19
CA PRO A 203 -4.21 4.52 -4.40
C PRO A 203 -5.13 4.31 -3.20
N ALA A 204 -5.11 3.14 -2.56
CA ALA A 204 -5.86 2.87 -1.33
C ALA A 204 -5.54 3.89 -0.22
N ARG A 205 -4.26 4.12 0.05
CA ARG A 205 -3.82 5.16 1.02
C ARG A 205 -4.17 6.56 0.57
N SER A 206 -4.15 6.84 -0.71
CA SER A 206 -4.51 8.18 -1.24
C SER A 206 -5.95 8.52 -0.97
N ILE A 207 -6.84 7.54 -1.13
CA ILE A 207 -8.28 7.72 -0.98
C ILE A 207 -8.70 7.48 0.48
N TRP A 208 -8.34 6.34 1.07
CA TRP A 208 -8.98 5.82 2.29
C TRP A 208 -8.20 6.02 3.59
N ARG A 209 -6.96 6.51 3.57
CA ARG A 209 -6.11 6.59 4.79
C ARG A 209 -6.75 7.29 5.98
N ASN A 210 -7.65 8.26 5.78
CA ASN A 210 -8.27 9.03 6.84
C ASN A 210 -9.74 8.65 7.09
N THR A 211 -10.30 7.79 6.27
CA THR A 211 -11.70 7.31 6.37
C THR A 211 -11.76 5.86 6.82
N LEU A 212 -10.68 5.10 6.64
CA LEU A 212 -10.51 3.78 7.22
C LEU A 212 -9.56 3.81 8.43
N VAL A 213 -9.78 2.91 9.37
CA VAL A 213 -8.87 2.70 10.52
C VAL A 213 -7.50 2.23 10.05
N SER A 214 -7.47 1.41 8.98
CA SER A 214 -6.26 0.86 8.38
C SER A 214 -6.43 0.68 6.88
N CYS A 215 -5.32 0.83 6.12
CA CYS A 215 -5.25 0.43 4.73
C CYS A 215 -4.51 -0.91 4.56
N LYS A 216 -4.59 -1.84 5.50
CA LYS A 216 -4.20 -3.24 5.28
C LYS A 216 -5.20 -3.88 4.32
N LEU A 217 -4.76 -4.85 3.52
CA LEU A 217 -5.61 -5.50 2.51
C LEU A 217 -6.90 -6.04 3.14
N SER A 218 -6.81 -6.82 4.20
CA SER A 218 -7.95 -7.39 4.90
C SER A 218 -9.00 -6.36 5.37
N HIS A 219 -8.55 -5.18 5.79
CA HIS A 219 -9.47 -4.12 6.21
C HIS A 219 -10.11 -3.39 5.03
N VAL A 220 -9.36 -3.22 3.93
CA VAL A 220 -9.93 -2.69 2.67
C VAL A 220 -10.93 -3.67 2.06
N GLU A 221 -10.69 -4.96 2.16
CA GLU A 221 -11.63 -6.02 1.77
C GLU A 221 -12.96 -5.88 2.49
N GLU A 222 -12.94 -5.83 3.81
CA GLU A 222 -14.14 -5.73 4.62
C GLU A 222 -14.93 -4.45 4.32
N GLU A 223 -14.25 -3.31 4.32
CA GLU A 223 -14.87 -1.99 4.27
C GLU A 223 -15.21 -1.50 2.85
N ARG A 224 -14.53 -2.00 1.84
CA ARG A 224 -14.67 -1.47 0.47
C ARG A 224 -14.98 -2.51 -0.59
N LEU A 225 -14.66 -3.77 -0.35
CA LEU A 225 -14.93 -4.86 -1.28
C LEU A 225 -16.07 -5.77 -0.82
N GLY A 226 -16.51 -5.66 0.44
CA GLY A 226 -17.55 -6.55 1.00
C GLY A 226 -17.08 -7.99 1.13
N ILE A 227 -15.80 -8.18 1.41
CA ILE A 227 -15.17 -9.49 1.57
C ILE A 227 -14.92 -9.70 3.07
N HIS A 228 -15.56 -10.72 3.63
CA HIS A 228 -15.37 -11.12 5.02
C HIS A 228 -14.63 -12.45 5.06
N ARG A 229 -13.47 -12.47 5.71
CA ARG A 229 -12.66 -13.68 5.85
C ARG A 229 -13.18 -14.49 7.04
N GLU A 230 -13.65 -15.70 6.77
CA GLU A 230 -14.06 -16.65 7.81
C GLU A 230 -12.91 -17.62 8.05
N ASP A 231 -12.55 -17.84 9.33
CA ASP A 231 -11.50 -18.78 9.75
C ASP A 231 -10.14 -18.57 9.05
N ASP A 232 -9.79 -17.30 8.75
CA ASP A 232 -8.53 -16.96 8.09
C ASP A 232 -7.35 -17.02 9.06
N VAL A 233 -6.24 -17.57 8.58
CA VAL A 233 -4.97 -17.57 9.30
C VAL A 233 -4.30 -16.22 9.05
N PRO A 234 -4.02 -15.41 10.11
CA PRO A 234 -3.29 -14.17 9.90
C PRO A 234 -1.97 -14.40 9.17
N GLY A 235 -1.68 -13.66 8.09
CA GLY A 235 -0.44 -13.80 7.31
C GLY A 235 0.83 -13.70 8.16
N SER A 236 0.78 -13.01 9.31
CA SER A 236 1.89 -12.98 10.27
C SER A 236 2.23 -14.34 10.91
N LEU A 237 1.33 -15.32 10.86
CA LEU A 237 1.55 -16.70 11.34
C LEU A 237 2.08 -17.64 10.26
N ALA A 238 1.96 -17.28 8.98
CA ALA A 238 2.39 -18.12 7.87
C ALA A 238 3.87 -18.60 8.00
N PRO A 239 4.85 -17.75 8.39
CA PRO A 239 6.22 -18.19 8.63
C PRO A 239 6.32 -19.27 9.72
N GLN A 240 5.59 -19.09 10.81
CA GLN A 240 5.60 -20.06 11.92
C GLN A 240 5.03 -21.39 11.51
N LEU A 241 3.93 -21.42 10.77
CA LEU A 241 3.29 -22.64 10.27
C LEU A 241 4.20 -23.38 9.27
N TYR A 242 4.88 -22.63 8.41
CA TYR A 242 5.87 -23.19 7.50
C TYR A 242 7.07 -23.82 8.25
N PHE A 243 7.63 -23.16 9.26
CA PHE A 243 8.68 -23.75 10.09
C PHE A 243 8.21 -24.96 10.88
N GLN A 244 6.97 -24.97 11.34
CA GLN A 244 6.37 -26.16 11.96
C GLN A 244 6.30 -27.33 10.98
N PHE A 245 5.84 -27.08 9.75
CA PHE A 245 5.85 -28.07 8.68
C PHE A 245 7.27 -28.60 8.39
N LEU A 246 8.28 -27.74 8.30
CA LEU A 246 9.67 -28.16 8.08
C LEU A 246 10.20 -29.05 9.23
N ALA A 247 9.73 -28.83 10.46
CA ALA A 247 10.19 -29.58 11.62
C ALA A 247 9.56 -30.97 11.77
N ASN A 248 8.29 -31.11 11.43
CA ASN A 248 7.52 -32.34 11.70
C ASN A 248 7.00 -33.06 10.45
N GLY A 249 7.10 -32.44 9.26
CA GLY A 249 6.63 -33.00 7.99
C GLY A 249 5.10 -33.02 7.82
N ASP A 250 4.33 -32.47 8.78
CA ASP A 250 2.87 -32.41 8.71
C ASP A 250 2.41 -31.17 7.93
N PRO A 251 1.79 -31.34 6.73
CA PRO A 251 1.33 -30.22 5.92
C PRO A 251 -0.01 -29.62 6.39
N ALA A 252 -0.77 -30.28 7.27
CA ALA A 252 -2.12 -29.86 7.66
C ALA A 252 -2.21 -28.38 8.09
N PRO A 253 -1.25 -27.82 8.84
CA PRO A 253 -1.29 -26.39 9.20
C PRO A 253 -1.16 -25.41 8.02
N LEU A 254 -0.65 -25.87 6.86
CA LEU A 254 -0.47 -25.04 5.67
C LEU A 254 -1.76 -24.82 4.87
N GLU A 255 -2.83 -25.59 5.12
CA GLU A 255 -4.12 -25.39 4.47
C GLU A 255 -4.62 -23.95 4.64
N GLY A 256 -4.53 -23.42 5.87
CA GLY A 256 -4.89 -22.02 6.16
C GLY A 256 -4.02 -21.00 5.40
N VAL A 257 -2.74 -21.30 5.17
CA VAL A 257 -1.84 -20.44 4.41
C VAL A 257 -2.20 -20.43 2.92
N PHE A 258 -2.53 -21.60 2.34
CA PHE A 258 -3.04 -21.68 0.97
C PHE A 258 -4.34 -20.88 0.80
N ARG A 259 -5.27 -21.02 1.75
CA ARG A 259 -6.54 -20.29 1.73
C ARG A 259 -6.34 -18.78 1.85
N HIS A 260 -5.44 -18.34 2.74
CA HIS A 260 -5.09 -16.93 2.91
C HIS A 260 -4.60 -16.31 1.60
N ASN A 261 -3.57 -16.89 1.01
CA ASN A 261 -3.00 -16.41 -0.26
C ASN A 261 -4.01 -16.49 -1.43
N GLU A 262 -4.89 -17.51 -1.47
CA GLU A 262 -5.98 -17.61 -2.46
C GLU A 262 -6.95 -16.41 -2.37
N ILE A 263 -7.35 -16.02 -1.14
CA ILE A 263 -8.21 -14.88 -0.91
C ILE A 263 -7.48 -13.59 -1.34
N ASP A 264 -6.19 -13.46 -1.04
CA ASP A 264 -5.40 -12.28 -1.45
C ASP A 264 -5.37 -12.13 -2.98
N MET A 265 -5.22 -13.23 -3.74
CA MET A 265 -5.27 -13.18 -5.20
C MET A 265 -6.63 -12.71 -5.73
N LEU A 266 -7.73 -13.23 -5.20
CA LEU A 266 -9.08 -12.80 -5.57
C LEU A 266 -9.31 -11.32 -5.19
N SER A 267 -8.85 -10.92 -4.04
CA SER A 267 -8.97 -9.54 -3.56
C SER A 267 -8.16 -8.54 -4.39
N LEU A 268 -6.98 -8.93 -4.85
CA LEU A 268 -6.19 -8.13 -5.80
C LEU A 268 -6.93 -7.94 -7.13
N ALA A 269 -7.60 -8.97 -7.65
CA ALA A 269 -8.43 -8.86 -8.85
C ALA A 269 -9.62 -7.91 -8.60
N CYS A 270 -10.30 -8.01 -7.46
CA CYS A 270 -11.39 -7.10 -7.08
C CYS A 270 -10.90 -5.65 -6.90
N LEU A 271 -9.69 -5.42 -6.38
CA LEU A 271 -9.10 -4.08 -6.32
C LEU A 271 -8.81 -3.52 -7.72
N ALA A 272 -8.28 -4.34 -8.63
CA ALA A 272 -8.07 -3.94 -10.02
C ALA A 272 -9.39 -3.52 -10.67
N ILE A 273 -10.45 -4.30 -10.48
CA ILE A 273 -11.80 -3.99 -10.95
C ILE A 273 -12.29 -2.67 -10.35
N ARG A 274 -12.24 -2.51 -9.03
CA ARG A 274 -12.71 -1.31 -8.34
C ARG A 274 -11.98 -0.05 -8.80
N PHE A 275 -10.64 -0.08 -8.87
CA PHE A 275 -9.87 1.07 -9.34
C PHE A 275 -10.07 1.34 -10.83
N GLY A 276 -10.26 0.30 -11.65
CA GLY A 276 -10.63 0.45 -13.05
C GLY A 276 -11.97 1.16 -13.21
N HIS A 277 -12.99 0.77 -12.45
CA HIS A 277 -14.30 1.44 -12.45
C HIS A 277 -14.23 2.88 -11.95
N LEU A 278 -13.41 3.18 -10.93
CA LEU A 278 -13.15 4.57 -10.53
C LEU A 278 -12.58 5.40 -11.68
N LEU A 279 -11.60 4.85 -12.41
CA LEU A 279 -10.95 5.52 -13.53
C LEU A 279 -11.82 5.64 -14.78
N ASN A 280 -12.80 4.74 -14.95
CA ASN A 280 -13.82 4.81 -16.01
C ASN A 280 -14.96 5.77 -15.66
N GLY A 281 -15.05 6.25 -14.41
CA GLY A 281 -16.14 7.11 -13.98
C GLY A 281 -17.48 6.39 -13.78
N THR A 282 -17.47 5.07 -13.65
CA THR A 282 -18.68 4.23 -13.46
C THR A 282 -19.10 4.13 -11.98
N ILE A 283 -18.80 5.18 -11.19
CA ILE A 283 -19.30 5.35 -9.82
C ILE A 283 -20.85 5.40 -9.88
N LYS A 284 -21.51 4.75 -8.93
CA LYS A 284 -22.95 4.49 -8.83
C LYS A 284 -23.47 3.35 -9.73
N LEU A 285 -22.73 2.94 -10.74
CA LEU A 285 -23.12 1.81 -11.58
C LEU A 285 -22.53 0.49 -11.04
N TYR A 286 -21.22 0.46 -10.86
CA TYR A 286 -20.49 -0.73 -10.40
C TYR A 286 -19.92 -0.59 -8.98
N ILE A 287 -19.70 0.64 -8.53
CA ILE A 287 -19.19 0.93 -7.19
C ILE A 287 -20.07 1.96 -6.49
N PRO A 288 -20.32 1.81 -5.18
CA PRO A 288 -21.08 2.80 -4.43
C PRO A 288 -20.40 4.17 -4.44
N LEU A 289 -21.20 5.22 -4.37
CA LEU A 289 -20.71 6.55 -4.14
C LEU A 289 -20.09 6.60 -2.74
N PRO A 290 -18.93 7.27 -2.54
CA PRO A 290 -18.43 7.50 -1.19
C PRO A 290 -19.44 8.28 -0.34
N ASP A 291 -19.67 7.84 0.89
CA ASP A 291 -20.60 8.50 1.82
C ASP A 291 -19.92 9.67 2.55
N GLU A 292 -18.61 9.57 2.80
CA GLU A 292 -17.89 10.60 3.53
C GLU A 292 -17.34 11.70 2.61
N PRO A 293 -17.56 12.99 2.92
CA PRO A 293 -17.00 14.11 2.15
C PRO A 293 -15.48 14.04 1.95
N GLU A 294 -14.75 13.55 2.95
CA GLU A 294 -13.30 13.40 2.84
C GLU A 294 -12.92 12.35 1.79
N GLU A 295 -13.63 11.22 1.73
CA GLU A 295 -13.38 10.20 0.71
C GLU A 295 -13.74 10.72 -0.69
N MET A 296 -14.85 11.49 -0.83
CA MET A 296 -15.22 12.15 -2.10
C MET A 296 -14.08 13.05 -2.60
N VAL A 297 -13.57 13.95 -1.75
CA VAL A 297 -12.49 14.89 -2.10
C VAL A 297 -11.21 14.13 -2.44
N ARG A 298 -10.83 13.13 -1.65
CA ARG A 298 -9.63 12.33 -1.89
C ARG A 298 -9.71 11.52 -3.17
N THR A 299 -10.87 10.93 -3.45
CA THR A 299 -11.14 10.22 -4.70
C THR A 299 -10.99 11.16 -5.89
N GLY A 300 -11.60 12.35 -5.82
CA GLY A 300 -11.47 13.35 -6.87
C GLY A 300 -10.02 13.79 -7.10
N LEU A 301 -9.27 14.08 -6.03
CA LEU A 301 -7.86 14.45 -6.11
C LEU A 301 -6.98 13.30 -6.64
N TRP A 302 -7.33 12.06 -6.37
CA TRP A 302 -6.64 10.91 -6.94
C TRP A 302 -6.93 10.77 -8.42
N LEU A 303 -8.19 10.91 -8.84
CA LEU A 303 -8.59 10.89 -10.25
C LEU A 303 -7.88 11.98 -11.06
N GLU A 304 -7.78 13.22 -10.55
CA GLU A 304 -7.00 14.30 -11.20
C GLU A 304 -5.53 13.90 -11.40
N ARG A 305 -4.90 13.28 -10.38
CA ARG A 305 -3.50 12.81 -10.51
C ARG A 305 -3.33 11.70 -11.55
N MET A 306 -4.40 10.92 -11.76
CA MET A 306 -4.45 9.89 -12.80
C MET A 306 -4.84 10.44 -14.17
N GLY A 307 -4.89 11.77 -14.33
CA GLY A 307 -5.20 12.43 -15.61
C GLY A 307 -6.68 12.50 -15.96
N LYS A 308 -7.59 12.12 -15.04
CA LYS A 308 -9.04 12.15 -15.23
C LYS A 308 -9.61 13.49 -14.74
N MET A 309 -9.55 14.52 -15.56
CA MET A 309 -9.84 15.90 -15.13
C MET A 309 -11.34 16.23 -15.06
N GLU A 310 -12.20 15.52 -15.78
CA GLU A 310 -13.64 15.79 -15.83
C GLU A 310 -14.46 15.01 -14.78
N LEU A 311 -13.97 13.81 -14.38
CA LEU A 311 -14.66 12.94 -13.44
C LEU A 311 -14.77 13.51 -12.00
N PRO A 312 -13.78 14.26 -11.48
CA PRO A 312 -13.76 14.70 -10.09
C PRO A 312 -14.78 15.78 -9.73
N ASP A 313 -15.20 16.63 -10.69
CA ASP A 313 -16.00 17.82 -10.37
C ASP A 313 -17.30 17.48 -9.66
N HIS A 314 -17.99 16.41 -10.08
CA HIS A 314 -19.21 15.96 -9.40
C HIS A 314 -18.97 15.56 -7.93
N LEU A 315 -17.83 14.88 -7.64
CA LEU A 315 -17.46 14.49 -6.28
C LEU A 315 -17.14 15.70 -5.40
N PHE A 316 -16.44 16.70 -5.96
CA PHE A 316 -16.14 17.94 -5.25
C PHE A 316 -17.40 18.76 -4.95
N ASP A 317 -18.33 18.84 -5.91
CA ASP A 317 -19.60 19.55 -5.73
C ASP A 317 -20.47 18.87 -4.67
N MET A 318 -20.46 17.54 -4.62
CA MET A 318 -21.18 16.81 -3.58
C MET A 318 -20.55 17.05 -2.20
N ALA A 319 -19.22 16.92 -2.09
CA ALA A 319 -18.52 17.15 -0.84
C ALA A 319 -18.73 18.57 -0.29
N MET A 320 -18.86 19.58 -1.16
CA MET A 320 -19.17 20.96 -0.76
C MET A 320 -20.58 21.16 -0.16
N LYS A 321 -21.55 20.38 -0.66
CA LYS A 321 -22.95 20.47 -0.22
C LYS A 321 -23.17 19.86 1.16
N GLU A 322 -22.26 18.97 1.58
CA GLU A 322 -22.34 18.31 2.88
C GLU A 322 -22.08 19.31 4.02
N GLU A 323 -23.07 19.45 4.90
CA GLU A 323 -23.00 20.39 6.03
C GLU A 323 -21.94 19.96 7.08
N ASN A 324 -21.74 18.65 7.23
CA ASN A 324 -20.85 18.07 8.23
C ASN A 324 -19.42 17.83 7.74
N SER A 325 -18.99 18.49 6.65
CA SER A 325 -17.65 18.38 6.14
C SER A 325 -16.62 18.82 7.19
N LYS A 326 -15.62 17.96 7.45
CA LYS A 326 -14.51 18.28 8.36
C LYS A 326 -13.75 19.52 7.85
N PRO A 327 -13.32 20.45 8.74
CA PRO A 327 -12.55 21.63 8.32
C PRO A 327 -11.31 21.28 7.48
N SER A 328 -10.61 20.19 7.81
CA SER A 328 -9.45 19.71 7.04
C SER A 328 -9.80 19.32 5.60
N THR A 329 -10.98 18.74 5.37
CA THR A 329 -11.47 18.39 4.03
C THR A 329 -11.76 19.63 3.20
N LEU A 330 -12.40 20.65 3.81
CA LEU A 330 -12.67 21.93 3.17
C LEU A 330 -11.37 22.65 2.77
N VAL A 331 -10.37 22.65 3.65
CA VAL A 331 -9.04 23.25 3.36
C VAL A 331 -8.34 22.49 2.23
N MET A 332 -8.43 21.17 2.20
CA MET A 332 -7.87 20.33 1.14
C MET A 332 -8.48 20.68 -0.24
N LEU A 333 -9.81 20.81 -0.29
CA LEU A 333 -10.52 21.17 -1.52
C LEU A 333 -10.20 22.63 -1.92
N ALA A 334 -10.13 23.56 -0.97
CA ALA A 334 -9.76 24.93 -1.21
C ALA A 334 -8.34 25.06 -1.79
N ALA A 335 -7.39 24.28 -1.30
CA ALA A 335 -6.02 24.25 -1.83
C ALA A 335 -5.99 23.76 -3.30
N ARG A 336 -6.80 22.75 -3.65
CA ARG A 336 -6.98 22.31 -5.05
C ARG A 336 -7.55 23.44 -5.91
N ASP A 337 -8.62 24.10 -5.44
CA ASP A 337 -9.29 25.16 -6.18
C ASP A 337 -8.39 26.37 -6.39
N LYS A 338 -7.62 26.75 -5.39
CA LYS A 338 -6.55 27.76 -5.51
C LYS A 338 -5.56 27.40 -6.62
N LYS A 339 -5.11 26.13 -6.67
CA LYS A 339 -4.18 25.64 -7.70
C LYS A 339 -4.81 25.66 -9.10
N ALA A 340 -6.10 25.36 -9.20
CA ALA A 340 -6.87 25.41 -10.44
C ALA A 340 -7.26 26.85 -10.85
N GLY A 341 -6.95 27.87 -10.03
CA GLY A 341 -7.32 29.27 -10.29
C GLY A 341 -8.74 29.66 -9.89
N ASN A 342 -9.52 28.75 -9.32
CA ASN A 342 -10.88 29.00 -8.84
C ASN A 342 -10.84 29.65 -7.44
N TRP A 343 -10.46 30.91 -7.42
CA TRP A 343 -10.27 31.67 -6.18
C TRP A 343 -11.57 31.91 -5.41
N ASP A 344 -12.68 32.13 -6.11
CA ASP A 344 -13.97 32.41 -5.47
C ASP A 344 -14.41 31.22 -4.62
N ARG A 345 -14.34 30.01 -5.19
CA ARG A 345 -14.67 28.78 -4.47
C ARG A 345 -13.67 28.50 -3.35
N ALA A 346 -12.36 28.71 -3.58
CA ALA A 346 -11.35 28.53 -2.57
C ALA A 346 -11.57 29.41 -1.33
N VAL A 347 -11.93 30.68 -1.54
CA VAL A 347 -12.21 31.65 -0.44
C VAL A 347 -13.41 31.19 0.38
N LEU A 348 -14.51 30.80 -0.29
CA LEU A 348 -15.72 30.28 0.38
C LEU A 348 -15.41 29.05 1.23
N LEU A 349 -14.61 28.13 0.71
CA LEU A 349 -14.22 26.90 1.41
C LEU A 349 -13.35 27.19 2.64
N TRP A 350 -12.38 28.12 2.56
CA TRP A 350 -11.59 28.52 3.72
C TRP A 350 -12.45 29.22 4.78
N GLN A 351 -13.38 30.10 4.37
CA GLN A 351 -14.33 30.75 5.29
C GLN A 351 -15.22 29.70 5.99
N LYS A 352 -15.78 28.75 5.21
CA LYS A 352 -16.56 27.63 5.76
C LYS A 352 -15.72 26.79 6.74
N ALA A 353 -14.45 26.52 6.43
CA ALA A 353 -13.55 25.78 7.31
C ALA A 353 -13.32 26.48 8.66
N ILE A 354 -13.18 27.80 8.66
CA ILE A 354 -13.06 28.59 9.90
C ILE A 354 -14.36 28.52 10.71
N ILE A 355 -15.51 28.70 10.06
CA ILE A 355 -16.83 28.65 10.75
C ILE A 355 -17.05 27.29 11.40
N HIS A 356 -16.75 26.20 10.71
CA HIS A 356 -16.90 24.83 11.22
C HIS A 356 -15.88 24.49 12.32
N SER A 357 -14.78 25.25 12.42
CA SER A 357 -13.75 25.09 13.45
C SER A 357 -14.03 25.89 14.72
N SER A 358 -15.13 26.64 14.80
CA SER A 358 -15.40 27.63 15.86
C SER A 358 -15.37 27.04 17.29
N ASN A 359 -15.53 25.75 17.43
CA ASN A 359 -15.50 25.06 18.72
C ASN A 359 -14.19 24.28 19.00
N HIS A 360 -13.26 24.24 18.07
CA HIS A 360 -12.01 23.50 18.22
C HIS A 360 -10.85 24.28 17.58
N PHE A 361 -9.84 24.62 18.36
CA PHE A 361 -8.59 25.23 17.89
C PHE A 361 -7.79 24.26 17.00
N GLY A 362 -8.30 23.95 15.77
CA GLY A 362 -7.74 22.98 14.87
C GLY A 362 -6.73 23.59 13.87
N SER A 363 -5.78 22.78 13.40
CA SER A 363 -4.79 23.17 12.38
C SER A 363 -5.43 23.69 11.08
N ALA A 364 -6.64 23.22 10.74
CA ALA A 364 -7.37 23.60 9.54
C ALA A 364 -7.83 25.08 9.58
N ALA A 365 -8.33 25.59 10.71
CA ALA A 365 -8.70 26.99 10.86
C ALA A 365 -7.48 27.91 10.77
N HIS A 366 -6.35 27.47 11.32
CA HIS A 366 -5.08 28.18 11.22
C HIS A 366 -4.61 28.30 9.76
N GLU A 367 -4.58 27.18 9.03
CA GLU A 367 -4.20 27.15 7.62
C GLU A 367 -5.14 28.01 6.77
N ALA A 368 -6.45 27.87 6.94
CA ALA A 368 -7.46 28.66 6.24
C ALA A 368 -7.28 30.16 6.49
N SER A 369 -7.00 30.58 7.73
CA SER A 369 -6.78 31.96 8.10
C SER A 369 -5.51 32.54 7.44
N ILE A 370 -4.43 31.76 7.36
CA ILE A 370 -3.20 32.15 6.63
C ILE A 370 -3.50 32.39 5.14
N GLU A 371 -4.22 31.46 4.50
CA GLU A 371 -4.54 31.53 3.09
C GLU A 371 -5.46 32.73 2.76
N LEU A 372 -6.46 32.98 3.59
CA LEU A 372 -7.33 34.16 3.46
C LEU A 372 -6.55 35.44 3.67
N ALA A 373 -5.65 35.53 4.66
CA ALA A 373 -4.80 36.69 4.86
C ALA A 373 -3.93 36.94 3.62
N MET A 374 -3.38 35.90 2.98
CA MET A 374 -2.62 36.02 1.74
C MET A 374 -3.48 36.49 0.57
N TYR A 375 -4.66 35.93 0.44
CA TYR A 375 -5.60 36.32 -0.63
C TYR A 375 -5.99 37.77 -0.55
N TYR A 376 -6.45 38.23 0.63
CA TYR A 376 -6.84 39.61 0.82
C TYR A 376 -5.63 40.61 0.71
N GLU A 377 -4.45 40.21 1.19
CA GLU A 377 -3.25 41.03 1.06
C GLU A 377 -2.79 41.22 -0.40
N HIS A 378 -2.77 40.11 -1.17
CA HIS A 378 -2.07 40.11 -2.46
C HIS A 378 -2.99 40.20 -3.66
N LYS A 379 -4.19 39.63 -3.60
CA LYS A 379 -5.16 39.60 -4.72
C LYS A 379 -6.14 40.76 -4.64
N ILE A 380 -6.80 40.96 -3.50
CA ILE A 380 -7.84 42.00 -3.33
C ILE A 380 -7.26 43.33 -2.91
N LYS A 381 -6.12 43.35 -2.22
CA LYS A 381 -5.51 44.56 -1.60
C LYS A 381 -6.36 45.16 -0.47
N ASP A 382 -7.25 44.36 0.11
CA ASP A 382 -7.97 44.70 1.34
C ASP A 382 -7.10 44.37 2.56
N PHE A 383 -6.36 45.38 3.03
CA PHE A 383 -5.40 45.18 4.12
C PHE A 383 -6.07 45.06 5.48
N GLU A 384 -7.30 45.51 5.63
CA GLU A 384 -8.06 45.38 6.88
C GLU A 384 -8.54 43.93 7.08
N SER A 385 -9.19 43.36 6.08
CA SER A 385 -9.56 41.94 6.09
C SER A 385 -8.33 41.02 6.21
N ALA A 386 -7.24 41.36 5.48
CA ALA A 386 -5.98 40.60 5.59
C ALA A 386 -5.40 40.61 7.02
N LEU A 387 -5.47 41.76 7.70
CA LEU A 387 -5.01 41.93 9.07
C LEU A 387 -5.90 41.15 10.06
N GLY A 388 -7.22 41.14 9.86
CA GLY A 388 -8.16 40.36 10.66
C GLY A 388 -7.81 38.85 10.61
N TYR A 389 -7.66 38.28 9.42
CA TYR A 389 -7.30 36.86 9.24
C TYR A 389 -5.88 36.54 9.74
N ALA A 390 -4.91 37.46 9.56
CA ALA A 390 -3.55 37.25 10.09
C ALA A 390 -3.52 37.24 11.62
N ASN A 391 -4.31 38.06 12.30
CA ASN A 391 -4.46 38.06 13.74
C ASN A 391 -5.12 36.73 14.21
N ALA A 392 -6.19 36.31 13.55
CA ALA A 392 -6.83 35.02 13.85
C ALA A 392 -5.85 33.83 13.73
N ALA A 393 -5.06 33.78 12.65
CA ALA A 393 -4.02 32.75 12.49
C ALA A 393 -2.98 32.82 13.62
N PHE A 394 -2.58 34.01 14.04
CA PHE A 394 -1.61 34.18 15.13
C PHE A 394 -2.17 33.72 16.48
N GLU A 395 -3.43 34.02 16.79
CA GLU A 395 -4.11 33.56 17.99
C GLU A 395 -4.22 32.02 18.02
N HIS A 396 -4.59 31.39 16.90
CA HIS A 396 -4.59 29.94 16.78
C HIS A 396 -3.21 29.33 17.06
N ALA A 397 -2.15 29.89 16.49
CA ALA A 397 -0.79 29.41 16.71
C ALA A 397 -0.32 29.60 18.17
N LEU A 398 -0.70 30.69 18.83
CA LEU A 398 -0.40 30.94 20.25
C LEU A 398 -1.10 29.95 21.17
N ASN A 399 -2.39 29.74 20.98
CA ASN A 399 -3.17 28.80 21.80
C ASN A 399 -2.63 27.38 21.71
N HIS A 400 -2.21 26.95 20.52
CA HIS A 400 -1.56 25.66 20.33
C HIS A 400 -0.19 25.59 21.02
N SER A 401 0.57 26.69 21.07
CA SER A 401 1.90 26.75 21.69
C SER A 401 1.87 26.79 23.21
N GLN A 402 0.75 27.15 23.84
CA GLN A 402 0.56 27.07 25.28
C GLN A 402 0.37 25.60 25.77
N ILE A 403 -0.09 24.72 24.90
CA ILE A 403 -0.31 23.30 25.20
C ILE A 403 0.96 22.48 24.97
N ILE A 404 1.76 22.83 23.97
CA ILE A 404 2.97 22.09 23.57
C ILE A 404 4.13 23.10 23.40
N ARG A 405 5.29 22.85 24.05
CA ARG A 405 6.49 23.69 23.86
C ARG A 405 6.83 23.80 22.36
N PRO A 406 6.89 25.04 21.80
CA PRO A 406 7.13 25.22 20.38
C PRO A 406 8.56 24.77 20.00
N ASP A 407 8.65 23.92 18.97
CA ASP A 407 9.89 23.60 18.31
C ASP A 407 10.42 24.79 17.46
N ALA A 408 11.58 24.64 16.84
CA ALA A 408 12.18 25.70 16.00
C ALA A 408 11.26 26.09 14.82
N LYS A 409 10.52 25.14 14.24
CA LYS A 409 9.62 25.38 13.11
C LYS A 409 8.42 26.22 13.52
N LYS A 410 7.80 25.90 14.66
CA LYS A 410 6.65 26.67 15.20
C LYS A 410 7.04 28.06 15.62
N ARG A 411 8.25 28.26 16.17
CA ARG A 411 8.75 29.59 16.48
C ARG A 411 8.92 30.44 15.22
N ALA A 412 9.52 29.88 14.17
CA ALA A 412 9.68 30.57 12.89
C ALA A 412 8.33 30.96 12.27
N GLU A 413 7.30 30.10 12.40
CA GLU A 413 5.94 30.37 11.96
C GLU A 413 5.30 31.53 12.72
N LEU A 414 5.41 31.58 14.05
CA LEU A 414 4.93 32.69 14.87
C LEU A 414 5.62 34.00 14.50
N ASP A 415 6.93 33.99 14.28
CA ASP A 415 7.68 35.17 13.89
C ASP A 415 7.29 35.63 12.46
N ALA A 416 7.04 34.73 11.54
CA ALA A 416 6.53 35.06 10.21
C ALA A 416 5.15 35.77 10.28
N LEU A 417 4.24 35.27 11.14
CA LEU A 417 2.92 35.86 11.35
C LEU A 417 3.05 37.26 12.01
N ARG A 418 3.91 37.40 13.03
CA ARG A 418 4.18 38.72 13.63
C ARG A 418 4.68 39.76 12.60
N ASN A 419 5.61 39.35 11.77
CA ASN A 419 6.14 40.19 10.70
C ASN A 419 5.07 40.54 9.66
N ARG A 420 4.19 39.62 9.31
CA ARG A 420 3.05 39.90 8.42
C ARG A 420 2.09 40.89 9.03
N ILE A 421 1.68 40.72 10.28
CA ILE A 421 0.79 41.62 11.01
C ILE A 421 1.39 43.02 11.06
N ALA A 422 2.68 43.18 11.41
CA ALA A 422 3.36 44.46 11.44
C ALA A 422 3.40 45.15 10.06
N ARG A 423 3.59 44.39 9.00
CA ARG A 423 3.56 44.86 7.62
C ARG A 423 2.16 45.31 7.20
N LEU A 424 1.13 44.52 7.52
CA LEU A 424 -0.27 44.80 7.19
C LEU A 424 -0.77 46.07 7.92
N ARG A 425 -0.45 46.26 9.20
CA ARG A 425 -0.76 47.45 9.95
C ARG A 425 -0.20 48.72 9.26
N ARG A 426 1.05 48.67 8.80
CA ARG A 426 1.67 49.79 8.05
C ARG A 426 1.00 50.07 6.71
N LYS A 427 0.50 49.03 6.02
CA LYS A 427 -0.20 49.19 4.74
C LYS A 427 -1.62 49.74 4.95
N SER A 428 -2.35 49.27 5.95
CA SER A 428 -3.71 49.72 6.29
C SER A 428 -3.70 51.23 6.62
N THR A 429 -2.74 51.72 7.45
CA THR A 429 -2.64 53.16 7.79
C THR A 429 -2.28 54.03 6.60
N LYS A 430 -1.55 53.53 5.60
CA LYS A 430 -1.20 54.28 4.38
C LYS A 430 -2.31 54.36 3.33
N HIS A 431 -3.31 53.51 3.40
CA HIS A 431 -4.44 53.48 2.45
C HIS A 431 -5.62 54.31 2.92
N VAL A 432 -5.61 54.84 4.16
CA VAL A 432 -6.64 55.70 4.73
C VAL A 432 -6.32 57.19 4.47
N HIS A 433 -5.13 57.44 3.93
CA HIS A 433 -4.67 58.78 3.49
C HIS A 433 -4.45 58.77 1.98
#